data_f376be4198490bb688dd08fb2e543e85
#
_entry.id   f376be4198490bb688dd08fb2e543e85
#
_cell.length_a   1.000
_cell.length_b   1.000
_cell.length_c   1.000
_cell.angle_alpha   90.00
_cell.angle_beta   90.00
_cell.angle_gamma   90.00
#
_symmetry.space_group_name_H-M   'P 1'
#
loop_
_entity.id
_entity.type
_entity.pdbx_description
1 polymer ?
#
loop_
_entity_poly.entity_id
_entity_poly.type
_entity_poly.pdbx_seq_one_letter_code
_entity_poly.pdbx_strand_id
1 'polypeptide(L)'
;ITIPLVGFVDNVMMGHLGSIVYLGAIGVGSIVISYVLFSFGFIKSLTTGFVSQHAGSNSDKELLLALSHLLLISSFISFFLIFFRDQIIIFSLDFMNASNDVNINSKIYLDYRIWSIPAIFLRDILIGYYIGVQNIKAAIIISIAVNLLNIILDYYFIYVLNYSIEGVAIASLISEYSVVFFALYAIKSENIFKSNHLTMNEIFDWPMIKKKILVNIDMFLRSFILMTIFIYFMKVGASYGDSILASNTILLNFFFLFSYGIDGFAHSSEVLVGDSIGKKNNLLLRQSIYSTGKFSIILASIYLVIFNVFDASIVQFVTNLKDIHEIVLSNIIYLYLIFISATIAFWLDGVFIGSLKVKLLRNIMIISGILFFSLEMVLLQENNDNLWISFLVFFTA
;
A
#
# COMPACT_ATOMS: atom_id res chain seq x y z
N ILE A 1 0.95 5.95 7.36
CA ILE A 1 2.07 6.87 7.58
C ILE A 1 3.34 6.14 8.04
N THR A 2 3.24 5.07 8.86
CA THR A 2 4.42 4.39 9.43
C THR A 2 5.10 3.38 8.49
N ILE A 3 4.41 2.84 7.50
CA ILE A 3 4.94 1.81 6.57
C ILE A 3 6.14 2.31 5.75
N PRO A 4 6.17 3.53 5.20
CA PRO A 4 7.33 4.03 4.47
C PRO A 4 8.55 4.29 5.37
N LEU A 5 8.37 4.40 6.68
CA LEU A 5 9.47 4.70 7.61
C LEU A 5 10.49 3.57 7.70
N VAL A 6 10.08 2.31 7.60
CA VAL A 6 11.02 1.16 7.65
C VAL A 6 12.03 1.29 6.51
N GLY A 7 11.56 1.36 5.26
CA GLY A 7 12.46 1.49 4.12
C GLY A 7 13.32 2.77 4.14
N PHE A 8 12.80 3.85 4.72
CA PHE A 8 13.59 5.07 4.91
C PHE A 8 14.71 4.87 5.93
N VAL A 9 14.42 4.24 7.07
CA VAL A 9 15.42 3.95 8.11
C VAL A 9 16.47 2.98 7.59
N ASP A 10 16.07 1.91 6.90
CA ASP A 10 16.96 0.95 6.24
C ASP A 10 17.98 1.70 5.33
N ASN A 11 17.47 2.60 4.49
CA ASN A 11 18.33 3.42 3.60
C ASN A 11 19.27 4.36 4.37
N VAL A 12 18.78 5.01 5.43
CA VAL A 12 19.62 5.89 6.27
C VAL A 12 20.74 5.10 6.95
N MET A 13 20.41 3.96 7.57
CA MET A 13 21.38 3.10 8.24
C MET A 13 22.47 2.63 7.30
N MET A 14 22.10 2.19 6.10
CA MET A 14 23.08 1.72 5.11
C MET A 14 23.86 2.84 4.45
N GLY A 15 23.28 4.02 4.32
CA GLY A 15 24.00 5.21 3.85
C GLY A 15 25.21 5.58 4.72
N HIS A 16 25.16 5.25 6.01
CA HIS A 16 26.25 5.49 6.96
C HIS A 16 27.37 4.42 6.92
N LEU A 17 27.18 3.29 6.25
CA LEU A 17 28.23 2.26 6.07
C LEU A 17 29.24 2.62 4.97
N GLY A 18 29.08 3.75 4.28
CA GLY A 18 30.05 4.27 3.33
C GLY A 18 30.19 3.49 2.01
N SER A 19 29.29 2.55 1.72
CA SER A 19 29.28 1.79 0.47
C SER A 19 28.10 2.20 -0.42
N ILE A 20 28.39 2.82 -1.56
CA ILE A 20 27.41 3.18 -2.58
C ILE A 20 26.68 1.91 -3.11
N VAL A 21 27.39 0.79 -3.20
CA VAL A 21 26.84 -0.50 -3.66
C VAL A 21 25.76 -0.99 -2.70
N TYR A 22 25.97 -0.92 -1.39
CA TYR A 22 24.98 -1.36 -0.40
C TYR A 22 23.74 -0.48 -0.40
N LEU A 23 23.91 0.84 -0.51
CA LEU A 23 22.79 1.77 -0.61
C LEU A 23 21.98 1.50 -1.88
N GLY A 24 22.64 1.31 -3.02
CA GLY A 24 21.99 0.94 -4.28
C GLY A 24 21.25 -0.40 -4.19
N ALA A 25 21.85 -1.37 -3.53
CA ALA A 25 21.28 -2.71 -3.39
C ALA A 25 20.01 -2.74 -2.51
N ILE A 26 20.01 -2.01 -1.39
CA ILE A 26 18.78 -1.85 -0.58
C ILE A 26 17.73 -1.06 -1.35
N GLY A 27 18.13 -0.01 -2.09
CA GLY A 27 17.20 0.73 -2.94
C GLY A 27 16.46 -0.17 -3.92
N VAL A 28 17.19 -0.97 -4.70
CA VAL A 28 16.62 -1.94 -5.65
C VAL A 28 15.78 -3.00 -4.92
N GLY A 29 16.31 -3.61 -3.87
CA GLY A 29 15.63 -4.65 -3.12
C GLY A 29 14.33 -4.16 -2.48
N SER A 30 14.34 -2.95 -1.90
CA SER A 30 13.16 -2.32 -1.30
C SER A 30 12.09 -2.00 -2.33
N ILE A 31 12.46 -1.56 -3.54
CA ILE A 31 11.50 -1.34 -4.63
C ILE A 31 10.80 -2.65 -5.01
N VAL A 32 11.56 -3.73 -5.19
CA VAL A 32 11.01 -5.06 -5.55
C VAL A 32 10.03 -5.55 -4.47
N ILE A 33 10.44 -5.52 -3.20
CA ILE A 33 9.56 -5.94 -2.09
C ILE A 33 8.33 -5.02 -1.98
N SER A 34 8.50 -3.72 -2.10
CA SER A 34 7.39 -2.76 -2.03
C SER A 34 6.38 -3.00 -3.15
N TYR A 35 6.85 -3.34 -4.35
CA TYR A 35 5.96 -3.70 -5.46
C TYR A 35 5.11 -4.93 -5.14
N VAL A 36 5.74 -5.99 -4.61
CA VAL A 36 5.01 -7.20 -4.19
C VAL A 36 4.02 -6.85 -3.08
N LEU A 37 4.45 -6.17 -2.03
CA LEU A 37 3.60 -5.85 -0.89
C LEU A 37 2.43 -4.92 -1.26
N PHE A 38 2.66 -3.94 -2.12
CA PHE A 38 1.59 -3.06 -2.60
C PHE A 38 0.55 -3.81 -3.41
N SER A 39 0.99 -4.75 -4.27
CA SER A 39 0.09 -5.58 -5.08
C SER A 39 -0.87 -6.41 -4.24
N PHE A 40 -0.49 -6.76 -3.00
CA PHE A 40 -1.30 -7.52 -2.05
C PHE A 40 -1.80 -6.71 -0.84
N GLY A 41 -1.53 -5.41 -0.78
CA GLY A 41 -1.95 -4.53 0.32
C GLY A 41 -3.47 -4.47 0.55
N PHE A 42 -4.26 -4.88 -0.44
CA PHE A 42 -5.69 -5.02 -0.34
C PHE A 42 -6.15 -6.08 0.69
N ILE A 43 -5.29 -7.01 1.12
CA ILE A 43 -5.60 -8.01 2.16
C ILE A 43 -6.06 -7.30 3.43
N LYS A 44 -5.37 -6.23 3.84
CA LYS A 44 -5.76 -5.41 5.00
C LYS A 44 -7.15 -4.79 4.80
N SER A 45 -7.39 -4.11 3.68
CA SER A 45 -8.65 -3.42 3.40
C SER A 45 -9.83 -4.38 3.26
N LEU A 46 -9.66 -5.51 2.57
CA LEU A 46 -10.69 -6.54 2.50
C LEU A 46 -11.00 -7.13 3.88
N THR A 47 -9.99 -7.36 4.70
CA THR A 47 -10.20 -7.81 6.09
C THR A 47 -11.03 -6.80 6.86
N THR A 48 -10.69 -5.51 6.77
CA THR A 48 -11.47 -4.42 7.39
C THR A 48 -12.92 -4.44 6.91
N GLY A 49 -13.17 -4.55 5.61
CA GLY A 49 -14.51 -4.58 5.04
C GLY A 49 -15.35 -5.79 5.49
N PHE A 50 -14.78 -7.01 5.48
CA PHE A 50 -15.49 -8.20 5.97
C PHE A 50 -15.76 -8.12 7.48
N VAL A 51 -14.74 -7.76 8.25
CA VAL A 51 -14.86 -7.68 9.71
C VAL A 51 -15.85 -6.63 10.14
N SER A 52 -15.84 -5.43 9.55
CA SER A 52 -16.79 -4.37 9.91
C SER A 52 -18.25 -4.74 9.61
N GLN A 53 -18.51 -5.45 8.50
CA GLN A 53 -19.86 -5.92 8.20
C GLN A 53 -20.33 -6.98 9.20
N HIS A 54 -19.51 -7.97 9.54
CA HIS A 54 -19.88 -9.02 10.47
C HIS A 54 -19.95 -8.51 11.93
N ALA A 55 -19.07 -7.59 12.32
CA ALA A 55 -19.17 -6.90 13.61
C ALA A 55 -20.46 -6.08 13.72
N GLY A 56 -20.82 -5.34 12.66
CA GLY A 56 -22.08 -4.59 12.61
C GLY A 56 -23.34 -5.46 12.70
N SER A 57 -23.30 -6.68 12.17
CA SER A 57 -24.38 -7.66 12.28
C SER A 57 -24.39 -8.46 13.59
N ASN A 58 -23.43 -8.25 14.48
CA ASN A 58 -23.18 -9.04 15.70
C ASN A 58 -23.05 -10.56 15.42
N SER A 59 -22.43 -10.90 14.28
CA SER A 59 -22.26 -12.29 13.84
C SER A 59 -20.82 -12.75 14.07
N ASP A 60 -20.46 -13.04 15.31
CA ASP A 60 -19.11 -13.46 15.71
C ASP A 60 -18.61 -14.69 14.94
N LYS A 61 -19.51 -15.66 14.71
CA LYS A 61 -19.17 -16.87 13.95
C LYS A 61 -18.81 -16.55 12.51
N GLU A 62 -19.58 -15.70 11.83
CA GLU A 62 -19.33 -15.29 10.45
C GLU A 62 -18.04 -14.45 10.34
N LEU A 63 -17.77 -13.62 11.35
CA LEU A 63 -16.54 -12.86 11.46
C LEU A 63 -15.33 -13.81 11.54
N LEU A 64 -15.36 -14.80 12.41
CA LEU A 64 -14.28 -15.79 12.53
C LEU A 64 -14.10 -16.62 11.26
N LEU A 65 -15.19 -17.01 10.59
CA LEU A 65 -15.14 -17.68 9.29
C LEU A 65 -14.52 -16.78 8.21
N ALA A 66 -14.84 -15.48 8.22
CA ALA A 66 -14.22 -14.55 7.30
C ALA A 66 -12.72 -14.45 7.51
N LEU A 67 -12.26 -14.31 8.76
CA LEU A 67 -10.84 -14.30 9.11
C LEU A 67 -10.13 -15.60 8.73
N SER A 68 -10.75 -16.76 9.03
CA SER A 68 -10.17 -18.06 8.68
C SER A 68 -9.96 -18.23 7.18
N HIS A 69 -10.95 -17.81 6.37
CA HIS A 69 -10.82 -17.88 4.91
C HIS A 69 -9.75 -16.91 4.38
N LEU A 70 -9.66 -15.68 4.93
CA LEU A 70 -8.62 -14.73 4.54
C LEU A 70 -7.22 -15.23 4.94
N LEU A 71 -7.08 -15.87 6.10
CA LEU A 71 -5.86 -16.54 6.52
C LEU A 71 -5.47 -17.68 5.56
N LEU A 72 -6.41 -18.52 5.15
CA LEU A 72 -6.14 -19.58 4.16
C LEU A 72 -5.68 -19.00 2.82
N ILE A 73 -6.39 -17.98 2.31
CA ILE A 73 -6.04 -17.33 1.04
C ILE A 73 -4.66 -16.68 1.12
N SER A 74 -4.38 -15.91 2.17
CA SER A 74 -3.10 -15.24 2.34
C SER A 74 -1.95 -16.22 2.54
N SER A 75 -2.18 -17.34 3.24
CA SER A 75 -1.20 -18.42 3.40
C SER A 75 -0.89 -19.08 2.06
N PHE A 76 -1.91 -19.32 1.23
CA PHE A 76 -1.72 -19.87 -0.11
C PHE A 76 -0.93 -18.92 -1.01
N ILE A 77 -1.25 -17.62 -0.99
CA ILE A 77 -0.51 -16.60 -1.75
C ILE A 77 0.94 -16.54 -1.26
N SER A 78 1.17 -16.53 0.06
CA SER A 78 2.51 -16.53 0.64
C SER A 78 3.32 -17.76 0.23
N PHE A 79 2.70 -18.93 0.27
CA PHE A 79 3.34 -20.17 -0.18
C PHE A 79 3.74 -20.10 -1.64
N PHE A 80 2.85 -19.57 -2.51
CA PHE A 80 3.12 -19.42 -3.92
C PHE A 80 4.29 -18.44 -4.17
N LEU A 81 4.30 -17.29 -3.50
CA LEU A 81 5.37 -16.30 -3.62
C LEU A 81 6.72 -16.84 -3.14
N ILE A 82 6.75 -17.63 -2.05
CA ILE A 82 7.96 -18.27 -1.55
C ILE A 82 8.40 -19.41 -2.50
N PHE A 83 7.47 -20.20 -3.03
CA PHE A 83 7.80 -21.29 -3.95
C PHE A 83 8.44 -20.76 -5.24
N PHE A 84 7.95 -19.66 -5.78
CA PHE A 84 8.50 -19.00 -6.98
C PHE A 84 9.51 -17.88 -6.68
N ARG A 85 10.06 -17.83 -5.46
CA ARG A 85 10.93 -16.73 -5.03
C ARG A 85 12.11 -16.48 -5.96
N ASP A 86 12.80 -17.54 -6.38
CA ASP A 86 14.00 -17.42 -7.21
C ASP A 86 13.67 -16.84 -8.59
N GLN A 87 12.55 -17.26 -9.18
CA GLN A 87 12.06 -16.71 -10.45
C GLN A 87 11.65 -15.24 -10.32
N ILE A 88 10.96 -14.89 -9.21
CA ILE A 88 10.54 -13.51 -8.92
C ILE A 88 11.77 -12.63 -8.75
N ILE A 89 12.76 -13.07 -7.96
CA ILE A 89 13.98 -12.30 -7.70
C ILE A 89 14.77 -12.10 -8.99
N ILE A 90 15.05 -13.17 -9.74
CA ILE A 90 15.81 -13.09 -11.00
C ILE A 90 15.10 -12.16 -11.98
N PHE A 91 13.81 -12.38 -12.25
CA PHE A 91 13.05 -11.53 -13.16
C PHE A 91 13.05 -10.05 -12.75
N SER A 92 12.91 -9.78 -11.44
CA SER A 92 12.89 -8.41 -10.93
C SER A 92 14.23 -7.72 -11.06
N LEU A 93 15.33 -8.42 -10.75
CA LEU A 93 16.69 -7.88 -10.86
C LEU A 93 17.09 -7.66 -12.33
N ASP A 94 16.75 -8.57 -13.22
CA ASP A 94 16.97 -8.41 -14.66
C ASP A 94 16.19 -7.21 -15.21
N PHE A 95 14.95 -7.02 -14.74
CA PHE A 95 14.12 -5.86 -15.13
C PHE A 95 14.72 -4.53 -14.63
N MET A 96 15.30 -4.50 -13.43
CA MET A 96 15.91 -3.30 -12.84
C MET A 96 17.24 -2.91 -13.52
N ASN A 97 17.90 -3.86 -14.18
CA ASN A 97 19.14 -3.65 -14.96
C ASN A 97 20.21 -2.83 -14.22
N ALA A 98 20.40 -3.11 -12.93
CA ALA A 98 21.41 -2.47 -12.10
C ALA A 98 22.82 -3.08 -12.35
N SER A 99 23.88 -2.47 -11.79
CA SER A 99 25.23 -3.03 -11.89
C SER A 99 25.32 -4.41 -11.25
N ASN A 100 26.28 -5.23 -11.69
CA ASN A 100 26.44 -6.60 -11.20
C ASN A 100 26.59 -6.67 -9.68
N ASP A 101 27.39 -5.77 -9.09
CA ASP A 101 27.63 -5.73 -7.65
C ASP A 101 26.34 -5.35 -6.87
N VAL A 102 25.55 -4.41 -7.41
CA VAL A 102 24.25 -4.04 -6.85
C VAL A 102 23.28 -5.22 -6.94
N ASN A 103 23.22 -5.92 -8.08
CA ASN A 103 22.36 -7.08 -8.26
C ASN A 103 22.68 -8.23 -7.31
N ILE A 104 23.97 -8.55 -7.09
CA ILE A 104 24.41 -9.59 -6.15
C ILE A 104 23.93 -9.24 -4.73
N ASN A 105 24.17 -8.01 -4.28
CA ASN A 105 23.80 -7.58 -2.94
C ASN A 105 22.26 -7.43 -2.77
N SER A 106 21.55 -6.96 -3.80
CA SER A 106 20.08 -6.93 -3.80
C SER A 106 19.49 -8.32 -3.69
N LYS A 107 20.10 -9.33 -4.35
CA LYS A 107 19.68 -10.71 -4.24
C LYS A 107 19.82 -11.21 -2.80
N ILE A 108 20.94 -10.93 -2.11
CA ILE A 108 21.11 -11.28 -0.69
C ILE A 108 19.99 -10.68 0.16
N TYR A 109 19.69 -9.40 -0.01
CA TYR A 109 18.60 -8.73 0.70
C TYR A 109 17.26 -9.40 0.43
N LEU A 110 16.93 -9.67 -0.83
CA LEU A 110 15.65 -10.26 -1.24
C LEU A 110 15.50 -11.71 -0.78
N ASP A 111 16.58 -12.49 -0.78
CA ASP A 111 16.58 -13.88 -0.30
C ASP A 111 16.13 -14.01 1.16
N TYR A 112 16.44 -13.04 2.02
CA TYR A 112 15.93 -12.98 3.39
C TYR A 112 14.54 -12.32 3.45
N ARG A 113 14.38 -11.22 2.74
CA ARG A 113 13.19 -10.35 2.87
C ARG A 113 11.90 -11.01 2.40
N ILE A 114 11.99 -11.89 1.40
CA ILE A 114 10.82 -12.61 0.86
C ILE A 114 10.17 -13.52 1.90
N TRP A 115 10.95 -14.04 2.86
CA TRP A 115 10.43 -14.84 3.95
C TRP A 115 9.60 -14.03 4.97
N SER A 116 9.64 -12.72 4.96
CA SER A 116 8.78 -11.90 5.79
C SER A 116 7.34 -11.78 5.27
N ILE A 117 7.07 -12.15 4.00
CA ILE A 117 5.75 -12.02 3.37
C ILE A 117 4.62 -12.69 4.17
N PRO A 118 4.75 -13.94 4.66
CA PRO A 118 3.70 -14.55 5.47
C PRO A 118 3.38 -13.75 6.74
N ALA A 119 4.41 -13.24 7.42
CA ALA A 119 4.23 -12.43 8.62
C ALA A 119 3.55 -11.09 8.30
N ILE A 120 3.94 -10.44 7.20
CA ILE A 120 3.35 -9.19 6.74
C ILE A 120 1.87 -9.38 6.41
N PHE A 121 1.49 -10.42 5.67
CA PHE A 121 0.08 -10.69 5.36
C PHE A 121 -0.74 -10.99 6.61
N LEU A 122 -0.16 -11.75 7.54
CA LEU A 122 -0.83 -12.04 8.82
C LEU A 122 -0.96 -10.76 9.67
N ARG A 123 0.06 -9.92 9.72
CA ARG A 123 -0.01 -8.58 10.34
C ARG A 123 -1.11 -7.73 9.71
N ASP A 124 -1.21 -7.71 8.39
CA ASP A 124 -2.20 -6.93 7.66
C ASP A 124 -3.63 -7.41 7.94
N ILE A 125 -3.83 -8.73 8.09
CA ILE A 125 -5.10 -9.30 8.56
C ILE A 125 -5.40 -8.87 10.00
N LEU A 126 -4.43 -8.91 10.91
CA LEU A 126 -4.61 -8.47 12.29
C LEU A 126 -4.92 -6.97 12.37
N ILE A 127 -4.21 -6.13 11.63
CA ILE A 127 -4.50 -4.70 11.55
C ILE A 127 -5.89 -4.47 10.97
N GLY A 128 -6.25 -5.15 9.87
CA GLY A 128 -7.58 -5.07 9.26
C GLY A 128 -8.69 -5.52 10.21
N TYR A 129 -8.47 -6.56 11.00
CA TYR A 129 -9.37 -7.00 12.06
C TYR A 129 -9.59 -5.88 13.09
N TYR A 130 -8.52 -5.34 13.68
CA TYR A 130 -8.63 -4.31 14.70
C TYR A 130 -9.25 -3.01 14.17
N ILE A 131 -8.97 -2.62 12.93
CA ILE A 131 -9.64 -1.50 12.29
C ILE A 131 -11.13 -1.80 12.10
N GLY A 132 -11.47 -3.00 11.61
CA GLY A 132 -12.84 -3.43 11.36
C GLY A 132 -13.73 -3.48 12.59
N VAL A 133 -13.19 -3.90 13.75
CA VAL A 133 -13.87 -3.84 15.06
C VAL A 133 -13.72 -2.47 15.75
N GLN A 134 -13.22 -1.44 15.04
CA GLN A 134 -13.04 -0.08 15.54
C GLN A 134 -12.03 0.07 16.70
N ASN A 135 -11.16 -0.91 16.92
CA ASN A 135 -10.06 -0.83 17.89
C ASN A 135 -8.79 -0.28 17.23
N ILE A 136 -8.85 1.00 16.83
CA ILE A 136 -7.75 1.66 16.10
C ILE A 136 -6.46 1.72 16.95
N LYS A 137 -6.58 1.78 18.29
CA LYS A 137 -5.40 1.80 19.17
C LYS A 137 -4.55 0.53 19.00
N ALA A 138 -5.16 -0.65 18.95
CA ALA A 138 -4.43 -1.91 18.74
C ALA A 138 -3.76 -1.93 17.35
N ALA A 139 -4.44 -1.49 16.30
CA ALA A 139 -3.86 -1.40 14.96
C ALA A 139 -2.63 -0.47 14.91
N ILE A 140 -2.70 0.69 15.57
CA ILE A 140 -1.58 1.64 15.66
C ILE A 140 -0.42 1.03 16.45
N ILE A 141 -0.69 0.38 17.59
CA ILE A 141 0.35 -0.26 18.42
C ILE A 141 1.09 -1.32 17.61
N ILE A 142 0.39 -2.19 16.87
CA ILE A 142 1.01 -3.20 16.00
C ILE A 142 1.92 -2.53 14.97
N SER A 143 1.43 -1.50 14.29
CA SER A 143 2.20 -0.80 13.26
C SER A 143 3.45 -0.09 13.80
N ILE A 144 3.34 0.56 14.96
CA ILE A 144 4.49 1.23 15.60
C ILE A 144 5.48 0.19 16.14
N ALA A 145 4.99 -0.91 16.73
CA ALA A 145 5.85 -1.94 17.31
C ALA A 145 6.76 -2.59 16.28
N VAL A 146 6.25 -2.88 15.06
CA VAL A 146 7.08 -3.42 13.96
C VAL A 146 8.20 -2.45 13.61
N ASN A 147 7.86 -1.16 13.39
CA ASN A 147 8.85 -0.16 12.98
C ASN A 147 9.91 0.08 14.07
N LEU A 148 9.47 0.17 15.34
CA LEU A 148 10.40 0.39 16.46
C LEU A 148 11.33 -0.80 16.66
N LEU A 149 10.80 -2.02 16.61
CA LEU A 149 11.60 -3.23 16.73
C LEU A 149 12.56 -3.39 15.57
N ASN A 150 12.13 -3.07 14.33
CA ASN A 150 13.01 -3.08 13.17
C ASN A 150 14.18 -2.10 13.36
N ILE A 151 13.94 -0.85 13.74
CA ILE A 151 15.00 0.15 13.98
C ILE A 151 16.02 -0.35 15.05
N ILE A 152 15.52 -0.93 16.13
CA ILE A 152 16.38 -1.46 17.20
C ILE A 152 17.23 -2.63 16.68
N LEU A 153 16.63 -3.53 15.92
CA LEU A 153 17.32 -4.69 15.37
C LEU A 153 18.30 -4.30 14.25
N ASP A 154 17.96 -3.32 13.41
CA ASP A 154 18.90 -2.78 12.40
C ASP A 154 20.15 -2.24 13.08
N TYR A 155 19.97 -1.40 14.11
CA TYR A 155 21.10 -0.89 14.88
C TYR A 155 21.95 -2.03 15.47
N TYR A 156 21.30 -3.05 16.05
CA TYR A 156 21.99 -4.18 16.66
C TYR A 156 22.76 -5.02 15.65
N PHE A 157 22.13 -5.39 14.51
CA PHE A 157 22.78 -6.23 13.51
C PHE A 157 23.90 -5.47 12.78
N ILE A 158 23.72 -4.20 12.47
CA ILE A 158 24.67 -3.41 11.71
C ILE A 158 25.87 -3.00 12.59
N TYR A 159 25.60 -2.35 13.74
CA TYR A 159 26.65 -1.70 14.50
C TYR A 159 27.22 -2.57 15.65
N VAL A 160 26.49 -3.57 16.14
CA VAL A 160 26.98 -4.46 17.21
C VAL A 160 27.52 -5.76 16.62
N LEU A 161 26.79 -6.38 15.68
CA LEU A 161 27.20 -7.64 15.06
C LEU A 161 28.03 -7.45 13.78
N ASN A 162 28.16 -6.23 13.27
CA ASN A 162 28.87 -5.89 12.02
C ASN A 162 28.38 -6.66 10.78
N TYR A 163 27.07 -6.94 10.73
CA TYR A 163 26.45 -7.45 9.52
C TYR A 163 26.29 -6.31 8.52
N SER A 164 26.26 -6.66 7.22
CA SER A 164 26.04 -5.70 6.15
C SER A 164 24.55 -5.74 5.71
N ILE A 165 24.29 -5.93 4.45
CA ILE A 165 22.95 -5.88 3.87
C ILE A 165 22.01 -6.98 4.40
N GLU A 166 22.56 -8.16 4.71
CA GLU A 166 21.83 -9.25 5.35
C GLU A 166 21.31 -8.86 6.73
N GLY A 167 22.03 -8.00 7.47
CA GLY A 167 21.61 -7.55 8.79
C GLY A 167 20.27 -6.81 8.76
N VAL A 168 20.10 -5.89 7.82
CA VAL A 168 18.86 -5.13 7.60
C VAL A 168 17.70 -6.06 7.19
N ALA A 169 17.98 -6.99 6.29
CA ALA A 169 16.94 -7.93 5.84
C ALA A 169 16.48 -8.87 6.98
N ILE A 170 17.41 -9.36 7.81
CA ILE A 170 17.13 -10.21 8.97
C ILE A 170 16.40 -9.41 10.06
N ALA A 171 16.79 -8.16 10.32
CA ALA A 171 16.09 -7.29 11.27
C ALA A 171 14.63 -7.10 10.91
N SER A 172 14.37 -6.80 9.65
CA SER A 172 13.02 -6.69 9.12
C SER A 172 12.23 -8.01 9.24
N LEU A 173 12.86 -9.14 8.93
CA LEU A 173 12.25 -10.47 9.07
C LEU A 173 11.84 -10.76 10.52
N ILE A 174 12.77 -10.57 11.45
CA ILE A 174 12.54 -10.85 12.88
C ILE A 174 11.49 -9.91 13.45
N SER A 175 11.51 -8.61 13.10
CA SER A 175 10.56 -7.63 13.60
C SER A 175 9.11 -7.98 13.19
N GLU A 176 8.90 -8.38 11.94
CA GLU A 176 7.57 -8.76 11.44
C GLU A 176 7.03 -10.01 12.18
N TYR A 177 7.81 -11.08 12.26
CA TYR A 177 7.38 -12.30 12.96
C TYR A 177 7.18 -12.10 14.46
N SER A 178 8.06 -11.35 15.12
CA SER A 178 7.97 -11.09 16.57
C SER A 178 6.69 -10.35 16.91
N VAL A 179 6.37 -9.27 16.20
CA VAL A 179 5.17 -8.47 16.47
C VAL A 179 3.90 -9.25 16.15
N VAL A 180 3.90 -10.03 15.07
CA VAL A 180 2.78 -10.92 14.74
C VAL A 180 2.56 -11.96 15.86
N PHE A 181 3.61 -12.57 16.38
CA PHE A 181 3.51 -13.52 17.48
C PHE A 181 2.86 -12.89 18.72
N PHE A 182 3.32 -11.69 19.13
CA PHE A 182 2.73 -10.97 20.26
C PHE A 182 1.28 -10.55 20.00
N ALA A 183 0.97 -10.10 18.77
CA ALA A 183 -0.39 -9.72 18.40
C ALA A 183 -1.36 -10.91 18.41
N LEU A 184 -0.93 -12.09 17.94
CA LEU A 184 -1.69 -13.33 18.02
C LEU A 184 -1.91 -13.80 19.48
N TYR A 185 -0.90 -13.61 20.33
CA TYR A 185 -1.06 -13.90 21.76
C TYR A 185 -2.09 -12.98 22.40
N ALA A 186 -2.07 -11.69 22.08
CA ALA A 186 -3.02 -10.71 22.59
C ALA A 186 -4.46 -11.00 22.13
N ILE A 187 -4.66 -11.29 20.83
CA ILE A 187 -6.00 -11.53 20.25
C ILE A 187 -6.64 -12.80 20.83
N LYS A 188 -5.84 -13.82 21.18
CA LYS A 188 -6.34 -15.05 21.79
C LYS A 188 -7.08 -14.78 23.12
N SER A 189 -6.80 -13.68 23.79
CA SER A 189 -7.47 -13.30 25.03
C SER A 189 -8.89 -12.74 24.81
N GLU A 190 -9.23 -12.32 23.58
CA GLU A 190 -10.53 -11.74 23.24
C GLU A 190 -11.65 -12.79 23.28
N ASN A 191 -12.82 -12.39 23.80
CA ASN A 191 -13.94 -13.30 24.03
C ASN A 191 -14.45 -13.96 22.73
N ILE A 192 -14.38 -13.27 21.61
CA ILE A 192 -14.83 -13.78 20.31
C ILE A 192 -14.12 -15.07 19.90
N PHE A 193 -12.82 -15.20 20.24
CA PHE A 193 -12.01 -16.38 19.95
C PHE A 193 -12.17 -17.50 20.98
N LYS A 194 -12.75 -17.20 22.15
CA LYS A 194 -13.00 -18.18 23.22
C LYS A 194 -14.36 -18.83 23.13
N SER A 195 -15.36 -18.08 22.69
CA SER A 195 -16.77 -18.49 22.75
C SER A 195 -17.27 -19.21 21.51
N ASN A 196 -16.58 -19.07 20.38
CA ASN A 196 -17.02 -19.62 19.12
C ASN A 196 -16.10 -20.75 18.63
N HIS A 197 -16.68 -21.92 18.39
CA HIS A 197 -15.96 -23.05 17.80
C HIS A 197 -16.35 -23.21 16.32
N LEU A 198 -15.35 -23.14 15.44
CA LEU A 198 -15.53 -23.44 14.02
C LEU A 198 -15.22 -24.90 13.76
N THR A 199 -16.07 -25.56 12.99
CA THR A 199 -15.79 -26.90 12.50
C THR A 199 -14.91 -26.85 11.25
N MET A 200 -14.11 -27.90 11.02
CA MET A 200 -13.29 -27.98 9.80
C MET A 200 -14.13 -27.90 8.53
N ASN A 201 -15.33 -28.49 8.51
CA ASN A 201 -16.23 -28.42 7.36
C ASN A 201 -16.68 -27.01 7.04
N GLU A 202 -16.88 -26.14 8.05
CA GLU A 202 -17.21 -24.73 7.85
C GLU A 202 -16.01 -23.93 7.35
N ILE A 203 -14.82 -24.22 7.87
CA ILE A 203 -13.59 -23.54 7.43
C ILE A 203 -13.26 -23.90 5.97
N PHE A 204 -13.48 -25.15 5.56
CA PHE A 204 -13.21 -25.62 4.20
C PHE A 204 -14.45 -25.63 3.30
N ASP A 205 -15.45 -24.79 3.59
CA ASP A 205 -16.60 -24.59 2.69
C ASP A 205 -16.16 -23.94 1.38
N TRP A 206 -15.98 -24.79 0.35
CA TRP A 206 -15.46 -24.35 -0.95
C TRP A 206 -16.30 -23.27 -1.64
N PRO A 207 -17.63 -23.28 -1.67
CA PRO A 207 -18.45 -22.20 -2.19
C PRO A 207 -18.15 -20.86 -1.52
N MET A 208 -17.99 -20.81 -0.20
CA MET A 208 -17.66 -19.60 0.55
C MET A 208 -16.24 -19.13 0.26
N ILE A 209 -15.27 -20.03 0.26
CA ILE A 209 -13.86 -19.72 -0.07
C ILE A 209 -13.78 -19.18 -1.49
N LYS A 210 -14.40 -19.86 -2.48
CA LYS A 210 -14.41 -19.41 -3.88
C LYS A 210 -14.92 -17.98 -4.05
N LYS A 211 -16.00 -17.63 -3.34
CA LYS A 211 -16.53 -16.24 -3.37
C LYS A 211 -15.50 -15.25 -2.87
N LYS A 212 -14.78 -15.55 -1.79
CA LYS A 212 -13.75 -14.66 -1.26
C LYS A 212 -12.50 -14.62 -2.15
N ILE A 213 -12.12 -15.73 -2.77
CA ILE A 213 -11.03 -15.75 -3.77
C ILE A 213 -11.35 -14.80 -4.93
N LEU A 214 -12.57 -14.82 -5.46
CA LEU A 214 -12.95 -13.92 -6.54
C LEU A 214 -12.87 -12.44 -6.13
N VAL A 215 -13.29 -12.12 -4.91
CA VAL A 215 -13.14 -10.77 -4.34
C VAL A 215 -11.67 -10.37 -4.23
N ASN A 216 -10.80 -11.27 -3.80
CA ASN A 216 -9.35 -11.04 -3.71
C ASN A 216 -8.72 -10.85 -5.11
N ILE A 217 -9.13 -11.63 -6.11
CA ILE A 217 -8.67 -11.49 -7.50
C ILE A 217 -9.10 -10.13 -8.07
N ASP A 218 -10.34 -9.70 -7.83
CA ASP A 218 -10.82 -8.39 -8.28
C ASP A 218 -9.96 -7.25 -7.70
N MET A 219 -9.60 -7.32 -6.42
CA MET A 219 -8.73 -6.34 -5.78
C MET A 219 -7.28 -6.43 -6.23
N PHE A 220 -6.77 -7.64 -6.45
CA PHE A 220 -5.44 -7.83 -7.01
C PHE A 220 -5.31 -7.18 -8.39
N LEU A 221 -6.25 -7.44 -9.29
CA LEU A 221 -6.26 -6.84 -10.64
C LEU A 221 -6.31 -5.31 -10.57
N ARG A 222 -7.13 -4.74 -9.66
CA ARG A 222 -7.16 -3.30 -9.42
C ARG A 222 -5.79 -2.75 -9.02
N SER A 223 -5.17 -3.35 -8.00
CA SER A 223 -3.87 -2.91 -7.49
C SER A 223 -2.76 -3.09 -8.52
N PHE A 224 -2.79 -4.18 -9.28
CA PHE A 224 -1.82 -4.46 -10.33
C PHE A 224 -1.88 -3.42 -11.47
N ILE A 225 -3.08 -3.06 -11.93
CA ILE A 225 -3.26 -2.02 -12.96
C ILE A 225 -2.74 -0.67 -12.43
N LEU A 226 -3.10 -0.30 -11.22
CA LEU A 226 -2.64 0.95 -10.60
C LEU A 226 -1.11 1.02 -10.57
N MET A 227 -0.43 -0.03 -10.08
CA MET A 227 1.03 -0.08 -10.04
C MET A 227 1.65 -0.05 -11.44
N THR A 228 1.05 -0.74 -12.40
CA THR A 228 1.53 -0.73 -13.80
C THR A 228 1.53 0.69 -14.36
N ILE A 229 0.50 1.49 -14.06
CA ILE A 229 0.42 2.88 -14.51
C ILE A 229 1.50 3.75 -13.86
N PHE A 230 1.74 3.62 -12.55
CA PHE A 230 2.83 4.35 -11.90
C PHE A 230 4.20 4.02 -12.47
N ILE A 231 4.48 2.72 -12.71
CA ILE A 231 5.73 2.28 -13.31
C ILE A 231 5.87 2.82 -14.75
N TYR A 232 4.81 2.74 -15.54
CA TYR A 232 4.80 3.26 -16.90
C TYR A 232 5.05 4.77 -16.91
N PHE A 233 4.38 5.53 -16.05
CA PHE A 233 4.57 6.96 -15.89
C PHE A 233 6.03 7.32 -15.59
N MET A 234 6.65 6.62 -14.64
CA MET A 234 8.05 6.83 -14.30
C MET A 234 9.00 6.44 -15.44
N LYS A 235 8.72 5.32 -16.13
CA LYS A 235 9.51 4.86 -17.28
C LYS A 235 9.48 5.85 -18.44
N VAL A 236 8.32 6.37 -18.76
CA VAL A 236 8.15 7.38 -19.83
C VAL A 236 8.80 8.70 -19.42
N GLY A 237 8.59 9.15 -18.18
CA GLY A 237 9.28 10.33 -17.64
C GLY A 237 10.81 10.23 -17.71
N ALA A 238 11.36 9.05 -17.48
CA ALA A 238 12.80 8.78 -17.61
C ALA A 238 13.30 8.93 -19.07
N SER A 239 12.49 8.59 -20.07
CA SER A 239 12.86 8.75 -21.49
C SER A 239 12.96 10.21 -21.94
N TYR A 240 12.34 11.13 -21.18
CA TYR A 240 12.41 12.58 -21.46
C TYR A 240 13.63 13.27 -20.84
N GLY A 241 14.45 12.55 -20.08
CA GLY A 241 15.70 13.01 -19.50
C GLY A 241 15.66 13.13 -17.97
N ASP A 242 16.85 13.24 -17.37
CA ASP A 242 17.06 13.16 -15.93
C ASP A 242 16.35 14.29 -15.16
N SER A 243 16.33 15.51 -15.70
CA SER A 243 15.66 16.65 -15.07
C SER A 243 14.14 16.49 -14.99
N ILE A 244 13.53 15.90 -16.04
CA ILE A 244 12.10 15.60 -16.06
C ILE A 244 11.79 14.44 -15.11
N LEU A 245 12.59 13.39 -15.10
CA LEU A 245 12.44 12.28 -14.17
C LEU A 245 12.51 12.76 -12.72
N ALA A 246 13.49 13.59 -12.38
CA ALA A 246 13.64 14.15 -11.03
C ALA A 246 12.43 15.02 -10.65
N SER A 247 11.96 15.86 -11.57
CA SER A 247 10.79 16.72 -11.35
C SER A 247 9.50 15.91 -11.15
N ASN A 248 9.27 14.89 -11.99
CA ASN A 248 8.13 13.97 -11.86
C ASN A 248 8.19 13.20 -10.54
N THR A 249 9.38 12.79 -10.09
CA THR A 249 9.58 12.13 -8.80
C THR A 249 9.16 13.03 -7.64
N ILE A 250 9.53 14.30 -7.67
CA ILE A 250 9.14 15.28 -6.64
C ILE A 250 7.61 15.44 -6.61
N LEU A 251 6.98 15.63 -7.77
CA LEU A 251 5.53 15.78 -7.86
C LEU A 251 4.79 14.51 -7.39
N LEU A 252 5.28 13.32 -7.73
CA LEU A 252 4.71 12.07 -7.22
C LEU A 252 4.90 11.91 -5.71
N ASN A 253 6.01 12.37 -5.13
CA ASN A 253 6.17 12.37 -3.67
C ASN A 253 5.14 13.27 -2.99
N PHE A 254 4.82 14.44 -3.59
CA PHE A 254 3.72 15.28 -3.10
C PHE A 254 2.36 14.62 -3.24
N PHE A 255 2.13 13.92 -4.35
CA PHE A 255 0.93 13.11 -4.54
C PHE A 255 0.80 12.00 -3.49
N PHE A 256 1.87 11.25 -3.18
CA PHE A 256 1.84 10.22 -2.14
C PHE A 256 1.62 10.81 -0.74
N LEU A 257 2.24 11.96 -0.43
CA LEU A 257 1.97 12.64 0.83
C LEU A 257 0.49 13.01 0.98
N PHE A 258 -0.11 13.53 -0.08
CA PHE A 258 -1.54 13.82 -0.16
C PHE A 258 -2.38 12.55 0.00
N SER A 259 -2.06 11.48 -0.76
CA SER A 259 -2.84 10.23 -0.74
C SER A 259 -2.86 9.59 0.64
N TYR A 260 -1.73 9.56 1.37
CA TYR A 260 -1.69 9.06 2.75
C TYR A 260 -2.60 9.82 3.71
N GLY A 261 -2.82 11.12 3.48
CA GLY A 261 -3.79 11.91 4.25
C GLY A 261 -5.22 11.48 3.95
N ILE A 262 -5.58 11.37 2.67
CA ILE A 262 -6.94 10.99 2.22
C ILE A 262 -7.25 9.52 2.55
N ASP A 263 -6.28 8.61 2.49
CA ASP A 263 -6.43 7.20 2.86
C ASP A 263 -6.97 7.01 4.29
N GLY A 264 -6.68 7.94 5.20
CA GLY A 264 -7.27 7.92 6.54
C GLY A 264 -8.80 7.98 6.52
N PHE A 265 -9.37 8.78 5.61
CA PHE A 265 -10.83 8.86 5.43
C PHE A 265 -11.38 7.70 4.59
N ALA A 266 -10.60 7.18 3.63
CA ALA A 266 -10.95 5.96 2.92
C ALA A 266 -11.10 4.78 3.89
N HIS A 267 -10.14 4.57 4.79
CA HIS A 267 -10.24 3.55 5.83
C HIS A 267 -11.40 3.80 6.80
N SER A 268 -11.69 5.06 7.14
CA SER A 268 -12.88 5.39 7.93
C SER A 268 -14.17 5.03 7.21
N SER A 269 -14.23 5.24 5.87
CA SER A 269 -15.34 4.83 5.04
C SER A 269 -15.50 3.31 5.00
N GLU A 270 -14.40 2.55 4.84
CA GLU A 270 -14.43 1.08 4.87
C GLU A 270 -15.17 0.57 6.12
N VAL A 271 -14.80 1.11 7.28
CA VAL A 271 -15.34 0.67 8.57
C VAL A 271 -16.79 1.10 8.75
N LEU A 272 -17.08 2.40 8.60
CA LEU A 272 -18.40 2.95 8.91
C LEU A 272 -19.47 2.48 7.91
N VAL A 273 -19.12 2.34 6.64
CA VAL A 273 -20.00 1.78 5.61
C VAL A 273 -20.23 0.30 5.86
N GLY A 274 -19.18 -0.47 6.15
CA GLY A 274 -19.30 -1.89 6.48
C GLY A 274 -20.18 -2.14 7.69
N ASP A 275 -19.95 -1.44 8.79
CA ASP A 275 -20.74 -1.50 10.02
C ASP A 275 -22.22 -1.15 9.76
N SER A 276 -22.46 -0.09 8.99
CA SER A 276 -23.84 0.34 8.64
C SER A 276 -24.59 -0.69 7.83
N ILE A 277 -23.92 -1.36 6.90
CA ILE A 277 -24.47 -2.46 6.09
C ILE A 277 -24.73 -3.68 6.97
N GLY A 278 -23.80 -4.04 7.84
CA GLY A 278 -23.97 -5.13 8.80
C GLY A 278 -25.22 -4.91 9.70
N LYS A 279 -25.39 -3.70 10.20
CA LYS A 279 -26.57 -3.26 10.97
C LYS A 279 -27.85 -3.15 10.14
N LYS A 280 -27.80 -3.27 8.83
CA LYS A 280 -28.92 -3.04 7.90
C LYS A 280 -29.59 -1.66 8.09
N ASN A 281 -28.80 -0.65 8.45
CA ASN A 281 -29.28 0.69 8.75
C ASN A 281 -28.94 1.67 7.61
N ASN A 282 -29.92 1.92 6.73
CA ASN A 282 -29.75 2.80 5.58
C ASN A 282 -29.52 4.27 5.96
N LEU A 283 -30.05 4.74 7.09
CA LEU A 283 -29.83 6.11 7.55
C LEU A 283 -28.37 6.28 8.00
N LEU A 284 -27.86 5.34 8.80
CA LEU A 284 -26.48 5.33 9.23
C LEU A 284 -25.54 5.22 8.03
N LEU A 285 -25.88 4.39 7.04
CA LEU A 285 -25.10 4.25 5.80
C LEU A 285 -24.95 5.58 5.06
N ARG A 286 -26.07 6.32 4.88
CA ARG A 286 -26.03 7.64 4.23
C ARG A 286 -25.21 8.65 5.04
N GLN A 287 -25.36 8.66 6.35
CA GLN A 287 -24.59 9.53 7.24
C GLN A 287 -23.09 9.22 7.18
N SER A 288 -22.71 7.94 7.18
CA SER A 288 -21.33 7.48 7.08
C SER A 288 -20.69 7.93 5.77
N ILE A 289 -21.36 7.71 4.63
CA ILE A 289 -20.86 8.13 3.31
C ILE A 289 -20.73 9.66 3.27
N TYR A 290 -21.75 10.40 3.68
CA TYR A 290 -21.72 11.86 3.65
C TYR A 290 -20.63 12.45 4.56
N SER A 291 -20.49 11.94 5.79
CA SER A 291 -19.52 12.47 6.76
C SER A 291 -18.08 12.21 6.31
N THR A 292 -17.78 10.99 5.88
CA THR A 292 -16.43 10.65 5.42
C THR A 292 -16.07 11.42 4.15
N GLY A 293 -16.98 11.58 3.20
CA GLY A 293 -16.76 12.38 2.00
C GLY A 293 -16.57 13.86 2.31
N LYS A 294 -17.39 14.42 3.21
CA LYS A 294 -17.23 15.82 3.65
C LYS A 294 -15.86 16.09 4.24
N PHE A 295 -15.37 15.21 5.13
CA PHE A 295 -14.07 15.41 5.74
C PHE A 295 -12.91 15.14 4.77
N SER A 296 -13.06 14.21 3.81
CA SER A 296 -12.09 14.02 2.73
C SER A 296 -11.93 15.30 1.90
N ILE A 297 -13.05 15.94 1.52
CA ILE A 297 -13.03 17.21 0.76
C ILE A 297 -12.41 18.32 1.58
N ILE A 298 -12.73 18.44 2.87
CA ILE A 298 -12.12 19.46 3.75
C ILE A 298 -10.62 19.29 3.80
N LEU A 299 -10.11 18.08 4.01
CA LEU A 299 -8.67 17.82 4.05
C LEU A 299 -8.03 18.13 2.69
N ALA A 300 -8.63 17.68 1.59
CA ALA A 300 -8.12 17.99 0.25
C ALA A 300 -8.05 19.50 -0.01
N SER A 301 -9.07 20.25 0.44
CA SER A 301 -9.07 21.70 0.32
C SER A 301 -7.93 22.35 1.12
N ILE A 302 -7.62 21.81 2.31
CA ILE A 302 -6.47 22.28 3.11
C ILE A 302 -5.15 22.00 2.36
N TYR A 303 -4.97 20.81 1.80
CA TYR A 303 -3.78 20.50 0.98
C TYR A 303 -3.67 21.42 -0.23
N LEU A 304 -4.76 21.65 -0.96
CA LEU A 304 -4.78 22.54 -2.12
C LEU A 304 -4.40 23.98 -1.75
N VAL A 305 -4.93 24.51 -0.63
CA VAL A 305 -4.58 25.86 -0.16
C VAL A 305 -3.11 25.93 0.23
N ILE A 306 -2.60 24.96 1.00
CA ILE A 306 -1.19 24.93 1.43
C ILE A 306 -0.27 24.86 0.21
N PHE A 307 -0.53 23.95 -0.71
CA PHE A 307 0.31 23.78 -1.89
C PHE A 307 0.21 24.98 -2.85
N ASN A 308 -0.96 25.57 -3.04
CA ASN A 308 -1.11 26.75 -3.91
C ASN A 308 -0.46 28.02 -3.33
N VAL A 309 -0.48 28.20 -2.00
CA VAL A 309 0.09 29.40 -1.35
C VAL A 309 1.61 29.26 -1.17
N PHE A 310 2.11 28.05 -0.93
CA PHE A 310 3.50 27.79 -0.57
C PHE A 310 4.27 26.95 -1.58
N ASP A 311 3.75 26.74 -2.80
CA ASP A 311 4.33 25.88 -3.84
C ASP A 311 5.83 26.14 -4.06
N ALA A 312 6.23 27.36 -4.36
CA ALA A 312 7.63 27.72 -4.58
C ALA A 312 8.50 27.42 -3.35
N SER A 313 7.99 27.72 -2.13
CA SER A 313 8.73 27.47 -0.89
C SER A 313 8.86 25.95 -0.61
N ILE A 314 7.80 25.17 -0.86
CA ILE A 314 7.82 23.72 -0.69
C ILE A 314 8.79 23.09 -1.67
N VAL A 315 8.77 23.50 -2.94
CA VAL A 315 9.70 22.99 -3.96
C VAL A 315 11.13 23.38 -3.64
N GLN A 316 11.37 24.63 -3.21
CA GLN A 316 12.69 25.10 -2.79
C GLN A 316 13.23 24.34 -1.57
N PHE A 317 12.37 23.93 -0.65
CA PHE A 317 12.76 23.08 0.48
C PHE A 317 13.25 21.69 0.03
N VAL A 318 12.68 21.17 -1.05
CA VAL A 318 13.03 19.82 -1.58
C VAL A 318 14.26 19.87 -2.50
N THR A 319 14.41 20.93 -3.31
CA THR A 319 15.51 21.04 -4.27
C THR A 319 16.00 22.48 -4.44
N ASN A 320 17.34 22.63 -4.51
CA ASN A 320 18.00 23.90 -4.83
C ASN A 320 18.36 24.04 -6.32
N LEU A 321 18.07 23.01 -7.14
CA LEU A 321 18.38 22.98 -8.57
C LEU A 321 17.33 23.79 -9.34
N LYS A 322 17.73 24.93 -9.91
CA LYS A 322 16.82 25.88 -10.57
C LYS A 322 16.03 25.24 -11.72
N ASP A 323 16.69 24.45 -12.56
CA ASP A 323 16.06 23.79 -13.71
C ASP A 323 14.94 22.84 -13.27
N ILE A 324 15.19 22.04 -12.22
CA ILE A 324 14.19 21.12 -11.65
C ILE A 324 13.05 21.93 -11.01
N HIS A 325 13.37 23.00 -10.29
CA HIS A 325 12.38 23.87 -9.64
C HIS A 325 11.39 24.45 -10.68
N GLU A 326 11.87 24.95 -11.81
CA GLU A 326 11.04 25.51 -12.89
C GLU A 326 10.14 24.43 -13.51
N ILE A 327 10.67 23.23 -13.79
CA ILE A 327 9.87 22.13 -14.36
C ILE A 327 8.80 21.65 -13.37
N VAL A 328 9.11 21.55 -12.06
CA VAL A 328 8.12 21.16 -11.04
C VAL A 328 6.99 22.21 -10.99
N LEU A 329 7.31 23.50 -10.94
CA LEU A 329 6.30 24.56 -10.88
C LEU A 329 5.45 24.64 -12.15
N SER A 330 6.01 24.39 -13.33
CA SER A 330 5.25 24.36 -14.58
C SER A 330 4.23 23.21 -14.63
N ASN A 331 4.53 22.07 -14.00
CA ASN A 331 3.66 20.89 -13.99
C ASN A 331 2.77 20.79 -12.74
N ILE A 332 2.93 21.65 -11.74
CA ILE A 332 2.22 21.56 -10.46
C ILE A 332 0.70 21.71 -10.60
N ILE A 333 0.25 22.38 -11.66
CA ILE A 333 -1.19 22.52 -11.96
C ILE A 333 -1.86 21.17 -12.19
N TYR A 334 -1.20 20.23 -12.84
CA TYR A 334 -1.73 18.88 -13.02
C TYR A 334 -1.91 18.18 -11.67
N LEU A 335 -0.96 18.37 -10.74
CA LEU A 335 -1.06 17.82 -9.39
C LEU A 335 -2.28 18.37 -8.64
N TYR A 336 -2.59 19.66 -8.76
CA TYR A 336 -3.78 20.26 -8.13
C TYR A 336 -5.08 19.65 -8.67
N LEU A 337 -5.16 19.46 -9.99
CA LEU A 337 -6.31 18.82 -10.62
C LEU A 337 -6.45 17.35 -10.19
N ILE A 338 -5.32 16.66 -10.07
CA ILE A 338 -5.28 15.27 -9.58
C ILE A 338 -5.70 15.21 -8.10
N PHE A 339 -5.32 16.17 -7.25
CA PHE A 339 -5.77 16.18 -5.85
C PHE A 339 -7.30 16.24 -5.76
N ILE A 340 -7.97 17.00 -6.63
CA ILE A 340 -9.43 17.10 -6.65
C ILE A 340 -10.06 15.76 -7.04
N SER A 341 -9.61 15.17 -8.16
CA SER A 341 -10.17 13.92 -8.68
C SER A 341 -9.82 12.72 -7.79
N ALA A 342 -8.55 12.62 -7.35
CA ALA A 342 -8.09 11.55 -6.48
C ALA A 342 -8.78 11.56 -5.11
N THR A 343 -9.19 12.72 -4.58
CA THR A 343 -9.98 12.78 -3.33
C THR A 343 -11.27 11.98 -3.47
N ILE A 344 -11.98 12.16 -4.57
CA ILE A 344 -13.24 11.46 -4.83
C ILE A 344 -12.96 9.97 -5.04
N ALA A 345 -11.94 9.64 -5.82
CA ALA A 345 -11.57 8.26 -6.11
C ALA A 345 -11.19 7.49 -4.83
N PHE A 346 -10.28 7.99 -4.00
CA PHE A 346 -9.84 7.33 -2.76
C PHE A 346 -10.96 7.23 -1.71
N TRP A 347 -11.77 8.28 -1.55
CA TRP A 347 -12.93 8.20 -0.66
C TRP A 347 -13.93 7.13 -1.11
N LEU A 348 -14.26 7.09 -2.42
CA LEU A 348 -15.16 6.08 -2.98
C LEU A 348 -14.58 4.67 -2.91
N ASP A 349 -13.26 4.50 -3.04
CA ASP A 349 -12.60 3.21 -2.79
C ASP A 349 -13.00 2.66 -1.42
N GLY A 350 -12.89 3.47 -0.37
CA GLY A 350 -13.29 3.07 0.98
C GLY A 350 -14.77 2.69 1.06
N VAL A 351 -15.66 3.44 0.42
CA VAL A 351 -17.10 3.14 0.37
C VAL A 351 -17.37 1.79 -0.33
N PHE A 352 -16.74 1.54 -1.47
CA PHE A 352 -16.92 0.30 -2.22
C PHE A 352 -16.30 -0.91 -1.53
N ILE A 353 -15.13 -0.77 -0.89
CA ILE A 353 -14.50 -1.84 -0.12
C ILE A 353 -15.35 -2.16 1.11
N GLY A 354 -15.78 -1.15 1.89
CA GLY A 354 -16.67 -1.36 3.03
C GLY A 354 -18.00 -2.02 2.65
N SER A 355 -18.52 -1.76 1.44
CA SER A 355 -19.71 -2.43 0.90
C SER A 355 -19.41 -3.78 0.23
N LEU A 356 -18.14 -4.22 0.15
CA LEU A 356 -17.67 -5.41 -0.58
C LEU A 356 -18.07 -5.43 -2.07
N LYS A 357 -18.29 -4.26 -2.68
CA LYS A 357 -18.59 -4.11 -4.10
C LYS A 357 -17.34 -3.93 -4.97
N VAL A 358 -16.30 -4.69 -4.67
CA VAL A 358 -14.95 -4.54 -5.27
C VAL A 358 -14.88 -4.84 -6.78
N LYS A 359 -15.86 -5.60 -7.30
CA LYS A 359 -16.01 -5.82 -8.75
C LYS A 359 -16.19 -4.51 -9.53
N LEU A 360 -16.87 -3.53 -8.94
CA LEU A 360 -17.04 -2.21 -9.55
C LEU A 360 -15.70 -1.46 -9.59
N LEU A 361 -14.94 -1.48 -8.48
CA LEU A 361 -13.60 -0.88 -8.42
C LEU A 361 -12.67 -1.46 -9.48
N ARG A 362 -12.63 -2.79 -9.63
CA ARG A 362 -11.87 -3.43 -10.70
C ARG A 362 -12.28 -2.94 -12.08
N ASN A 363 -13.58 -2.89 -12.37
CA ASN A 363 -14.08 -2.48 -13.68
C ASN A 363 -13.72 -1.02 -13.99
N ILE A 364 -13.90 -0.12 -13.01
CA ILE A 364 -13.50 1.29 -13.13
C ILE A 364 -11.99 1.36 -13.40
N MET A 365 -11.18 0.66 -12.63
CA MET A 365 -9.72 0.66 -12.80
C MET A 365 -9.30 0.15 -14.19
N ILE A 366 -9.97 -0.88 -14.73
CA ILE A 366 -9.72 -1.36 -16.09
C ILE A 366 -10.05 -0.28 -17.13
N ILE A 367 -11.19 0.39 -16.98
CA ILE A 367 -11.62 1.46 -17.89
C ILE A 367 -10.63 2.63 -17.82
N SER A 368 -10.30 3.11 -16.62
CA SER A 368 -9.33 4.19 -16.43
C SER A 368 -7.95 3.83 -16.98
N GLY A 369 -7.50 2.58 -16.80
CA GLY A 369 -6.24 2.09 -17.38
C GLY A 369 -6.27 2.05 -18.91
N ILE A 370 -7.36 1.58 -19.51
CA ILE A 370 -7.53 1.61 -20.98
C ILE A 370 -7.50 3.05 -21.50
N LEU A 371 -8.17 3.98 -20.83
CA LEU A 371 -8.17 5.39 -21.21
C LEU A 371 -6.77 5.99 -21.11
N PHE A 372 -6.04 5.71 -20.03
CA PHE A 372 -4.65 6.14 -19.87
C PHE A 372 -3.78 5.69 -21.04
N PHE A 373 -3.72 4.40 -21.32
CA PHE A 373 -2.88 3.87 -22.41
C PHE A 373 -3.36 4.28 -23.81
N SER A 374 -4.67 4.44 -23.99
CA SER A 374 -5.21 4.93 -25.27
C SER A 374 -4.79 6.37 -25.54
N LEU A 375 -4.79 7.23 -24.52
CA LEU A 375 -4.32 8.61 -24.65
C LEU A 375 -2.82 8.68 -24.94
N GLU A 376 -2.00 7.88 -24.25
CA GLU A 376 -0.57 7.79 -24.52
C GLU A 376 -0.27 7.38 -25.99
N MET A 377 -1.12 6.51 -26.56
CA MET A 377 -0.98 6.12 -27.98
C MET A 377 -1.45 7.20 -28.97
N VAL A 378 -2.42 8.03 -28.57
CA VAL A 378 -3.02 9.06 -29.44
C VAL A 378 -2.26 10.38 -29.35
N LEU A 379 -1.75 10.73 -28.20
CA LEU A 379 -0.95 11.93 -27.99
C LEU A 379 0.46 11.71 -28.54
N LEU A 380 0.60 11.84 -29.86
CA LEU A 380 1.80 11.55 -30.62
C LEU A 380 3.00 12.46 -30.31
N GLN A 381 2.83 13.52 -29.55
CA GLN A 381 3.92 14.37 -29.08
C GLN A 381 4.47 13.84 -27.76
N GLU A 382 5.67 13.32 -27.81
CA GLU A 382 6.42 12.85 -26.64
C GLU A 382 6.85 14.05 -25.78
N ASN A 383 5.97 14.54 -24.90
CA ASN A 383 6.28 15.57 -23.93
C ASN A 383 5.68 15.24 -22.56
N ASN A 384 6.26 15.85 -21.52
CA ASN A 384 5.86 15.61 -20.14
C ASN A 384 4.43 16.06 -19.82
N ASP A 385 3.93 17.12 -20.49
CA ASP A 385 2.56 17.60 -20.29
C ASP A 385 1.53 16.55 -20.71
N ASN A 386 1.75 15.88 -21.83
CA ASN A 386 0.86 14.81 -22.31
C ASN A 386 0.82 13.63 -21.33
N LEU A 387 1.97 13.26 -20.76
CA LEU A 387 2.05 12.22 -19.73
C LEU A 387 1.25 12.60 -18.47
N TRP A 388 1.34 13.86 -18.01
CA TRP A 388 0.55 14.36 -16.90
C TRP A 388 -0.95 14.45 -17.23
N ILE A 389 -1.32 14.82 -18.45
CA ILE A 389 -2.73 14.83 -18.92
C ILE A 389 -3.29 13.40 -18.88
N SER A 390 -2.57 12.42 -19.42
CA SER A 390 -2.99 11.01 -19.37
C SER A 390 -3.16 10.52 -17.94
N PHE A 391 -2.26 10.92 -17.05
CA PHE A 391 -2.33 10.59 -15.60
C PHE A 391 -3.50 11.28 -14.91
N LEU A 392 -3.82 12.53 -15.25
CA LEU A 392 -5.01 13.24 -14.78
C LEU A 392 -6.29 12.54 -15.24
N VAL A 393 -6.38 12.15 -16.53
CA VAL A 393 -7.55 11.43 -17.06
C VAL A 393 -7.73 10.09 -16.35
N PHE A 394 -6.66 9.38 -16.02
CA PHE A 394 -6.73 8.14 -15.22
C PHE A 394 -7.44 8.35 -13.87
N PHE A 395 -7.18 9.46 -13.17
CA PHE A 395 -7.81 9.75 -11.87
C PHE A 395 -9.21 10.37 -11.99
N THR A 396 -9.59 10.87 -13.17
CA THR A 396 -10.90 11.49 -13.39
C THR A 396 -11.94 10.53 -13.96
N ALA A 397 -11.50 9.43 -14.58
CA ALA A 397 -12.35 8.42 -15.20
C ALA A 397 -12.87 7.39 -14.21
#